data_8669e24dcff790a79c440631c851ae08
#
_entry.id   8669e24dcff790a79c440631c851ae08
#
_cell.length_a   1.000
_cell.length_b   1.000
_cell.length_c   1.000
_cell.angle_alpha   90.00
_cell.angle_beta   90.00
_cell.angle_gamma   90.00
#
_symmetry.space_group_name_H-M   'P 1'
#
loop_
_entity.id
_entity.type
_entity.pdbx_description
1 polymer ?
#
loop_
_entity_poly.entity_id
_entity_poly.type
_entity_poly.pdbx_seq_one_letter_code
_entity_poly.pdbx_strand_id
1 'polypeptide(L)'
;MKGYQADIDGANRYTGQNYEERGRTTLAYRGQITNINPQSGSMKPEDVRAKVKNNAWSDLKIIGTLGSSDSLKTKIKNQDWNSFHLIVKGNRLQHFINDILMSDVTDNDAVNGKLKGILGVQVHVGPPMKVQYRNLRLKQL
;
A
#
# COMPACT_ATOMS: atom_id res chain seq x y z
N MET A 1 14.55 1.62 0.09
CA MET A 1 13.77 1.81 -1.15
C MET A 1 12.83 2.99 -0.97
N LYS A 2 12.30 3.55 -2.05
CA LYS A 2 11.24 4.56 -2.06
C LYS A 2 10.23 4.11 -3.10
N GLY A 3 8.93 4.13 -2.78
CA GLY A 3 7.87 3.78 -3.72
C GLY A 3 6.71 3.02 -3.08
N TYR A 4 5.81 2.53 -3.93
CA TYR A 4 4.64 1.77 -3.48
C TYR A 4 5.02 0.44 -2.84
N GLN A 5 4.28 0.08 -1.81
CA GLN A 5 4.54 -1.10 -1.00
C GLN A 5 3.22 -1.80 -0.67
N ALA A 6 3.19 -3.09 -0.89
CA ALA A 6 2.17 -3.99 -0.34
C ALA A 6 2.72 -4.54 0.98
N ASP A 7 2.20 -4.06 2.09
CA ASP A 7 2.70 -4.40 3.40
C ASP A 7 2.39 -5.85 3.80
N ILE A 8 3.41 -6.48 4.38
CA ILE A 8 3.34 -7.79 5.00
C ILE A 8 4.02 -7.70 6.36
N ASP A 9 3.29 -7.94 7.43
CA ASP A 9 3.85 -8.00 8.78
C ASP A 9 3.33 -9.21 9.56
N GLY A 10 4.17 -9.76 10.47
CA GLY A 10 3.87 -11.00 11.18
C GLY A 10 2.65 -10.92 12.11
N ALA A 11 2.27 -9.74 12.58
CA ALA A 11 1.08 -9.51 13.41
C ALA A 11 -0.17 -9.20 12.58
N ASN A 12 -0.04 -9.13 11.25
CA ASN A 12 -1.09 -8.71 10.33
C ASN A 12 -1.74 -7.37 10.70
N ARG A 13 -0.96 -6.46 11.31
CA ARG A 13 -1.43 -5.11 11.64
C ARG A 13 -1.60 -4.29 10.36
N TYR A 14 -0.58 -4.31 9.51
CA TYR A 14 -0.50 -3.53 8.27
C TYR A 14 -0.69 -4.36 7.01
N THR A 15 -0.64 -5.70 7.12
CA THR A 15 -0.81 -6.60 5.98
C THR A 15 -2.08 -6.30 5.19
N GLY A 16 -1.93 -6.08 3.88
CA GLY A 16 -3.03 -5.74 2.97
C GLY A 16 -3.27 -4.25 2.76
N GLN A 17 -2.54 -3.36 3.43
CA GLN A 17 -2.56 -1.93 3.12
C GLN A 17 -1.67 -1.61 1.90
N ASN A 18 -1.93 -0.46 1.28
CA ASN A 18 -1.06 0.16 0.29
C ASN A 18 -0.34 1.34 0.94
N TYR A 19 0.98 1.29 0.94
CA TYR A 19 1.84 2.27 1.57
C TYR A 19 2.83 2.83 0.54
N GLU A 20 3.28 4.05 0.70
CA GLU A 20 4.37 4.61 -0.09
C GLU A 20 5.57 4.91 0.81
N GLU A 21 6.56 4.03 0.76
CA GLU A 21 7.79 4.15 1.54
C GLU A 21 8.55 5.41 1.20
N ARG A 22 8.89 6.22 2.22
CA ARG A 22 9.59 7.51 2.09
C ARG A 22 8.91 8.50 1.15
N GLY A 23 7.59 8.37 1.02
CA GLY A 23 6.75 9.22 0.19
C GLY A 23 5.55 9.73 0.97
N ARG A 24 4.35 9.53 0.40
CA ARG A 24 3.08 10.01 0.97
C ARG A 24 2.53 9.13 2.10
N THR A 25 3.22 8.07 2.45
CA THR A 25 2.88 7.13 3.53
C THR A 25 1.66 6.26 3.20
N THR A 26 0.69 6.10 4.08
CA THR A 26 -0.47 5.23 3.81
C THR A 26 -1.35 5.82 2.72
N LEU A 27 -1.49 5.10 1.61
CA LEU A 27 -2.36 5.46 0.48
C LEU A 27 -3.75 4.82 0.60
N ALA A 28 -3.83 3.62 1.18
CA ALA A 28 -5.09 2.98 1.58
C ALA A 28 -4.83 2.00 2.72
N TYR A 29 -5.59 2.08 3.80
CA TYR A 29 -5.64 1.01 4.78
C TYR A 29 -6.40 -0.19 4.22
N ARG A 30 -6.17 -1.37 4.81
CA ARG A 30 -6.96 -2.56 4.51
C ARG A 30 -8.46 -2.26 4.64
N GLY A 31 -9.23 -2.56 3.60
CA GLY A 31 -10.65 -2.29 3.50
C GLY A 31 -11.01 -0.99 2.79
N GLN A 32 -10.06 -0.19 2.38
CA GLN A 32 -10.33 1.10 1.74
C GLN A 32 -10.18 1.05 0.22
N ILE A 33 -11.04 1.81 -0.45
CA ILE A 33 -10.91 2.24 -1.84
C ILE A 33 -10.62 3.74 -1.82
N THR A 34 -9.48 4.16 -2.38
CA THR A 34 -9.02 5.54 -2.30
C THR A 34 -8.68 6.15 -3.66
N ASN A 35 -8.88 7.45 -3.76
CA ASN A 35 -8.29 8.28 -4.80
C ASN A 35 -7.26 9.23 -4.18
N ILE A 36 -6.08 9.26 -4.78
CA ILE A 36 -5.04 10.23 -4.47
C ILE A 36 -5.05 11.26 -5.58
N ASN A 37 -5.24 12.53 -5.22
CA ASN A 37 -5.24 13.61 -6.21
C ASN A 37 -3.96 14.46 -6.05
N PRO A 38 -3.56 15.18 -7.11
CA PRO A 38 -2.51 16.17 -6.99
C PRO A 38 -2.86 17.16 -5.90
N GLN A 39 -1.88 17.50 -5.07
CA GLN A 39 -2.11 18.52 -4.06
C GLN A 39 -2.41 19.86 -4.72
N SER A 40 -3.52 20.47 -4.35
CA SER A 40 -3.86 21.82 -4.76
C SER A 40 -2.99 22.84 -4.00
N GLY A 41 -2.23 23.62 -4.73
CA GLY A 41 -1.38 24.69 -4.20
C GLY A 41 0.06 24.27 -3.87
N SER A 42 0.91 25.27 -3.73
CA SER A 42 2.29 25.09 -3.31
C SER A 42 2.34 24.83 -1.80
N MET A 43 2.89 23.69 -1.41
CA MET A 43 3.19 23.42 0.02
C MET A 43 4.64 23.75 0.32
N LYS A 44 4.84 24.37 1.49
CA LYS A 44 6.18 24.55 2.02
C LYS A 44 6.79 23.19 2.42
N PRO A 45 8.12 23.01 2.29
CA PRO A 45 8.79 21.74 2.64
C PRO A 45 8.50 21.27 4.08
N GLU A 46 8.34 22.17 5.02
CA GLU A 46 8.00 21.88 6.41
C GLU A 46 6.60 21.27 6.55
N ASP A 47 5.61 21.76 5.78
CA ASP A 47 4.25 21.26 5.81
C ASP A 47 4.17 19.85 5.19
N VAL A 48 4.93 19.60 4.12
CA VAL A 48 5.06 18.26 3.54
C VAL A 48 5.62 17.28 4.56
N ARG A 49 6.69 17.67 5.28
CA ARG A 49 7.30 16.82 6.31
C ARG A 49 6.33 16.54 7.46
N ALA A 50 5.59 17.55 7.91
CA ALA A 50 4.60 17.38 8.95
C ALA A 50 3.48 16.43 8.54
N LYS A 51 2.98 16.54 7.32
CA LYS A 51 1.96 15.62 6.77
C LYS A 51 2.46 14.19 6.66
N VAL A 52 3.66 13.99 6.12
CA VAL A 52 4.29 12.67 6.03
C VAL A 52 4.46 12.06 7.42
N LYS A 53 4.95 12.84 8.39
CA LYS A 53 5.11 12.40 9.79
C LYS A 53 3.81 11.95 10.44
N ASN A 54 2.70 12.61 10.11
CA ASN A 54 1.39 12.36 10.71
C ASN A 54 0.51 11.42 9.87
N ASN A 55 1.03 10.81 8.82
CA ASN A 55 0.24 10.04 7.85
C ASN A 55 -0.98 10.82 7.31
N ALA A 56 -0.85 12.13 7.18
CA ALA A 56 -1.94 13.03 6.82
C ALA A 56 -1.72 13.63 5.42
N TRP A 57 -1.97 12.85 4.37
CA TRP A 57 -1.97 13.39 3.01
C TRP A 57 -3.34 14.02 2.70
N SER A 58 -3.38 15.34 2.49
CA SER A 58 -4.64 16.11 2.41
C SER A 58 -5.50 15.81 1.18
N ASP A 59 -4.89 15.31 0.11
CA ASP A 59 -5.59 15.07 -1.15
C ASP A 59 -5.95 13.60 -1.38
N LEU A 60 -5.85 12.79 -0.31
CA LEU A 60 -6.37 11.44 -0.28
C LEU A 60 -7.87 11.47 0.05
N LYS A 61 -8.70 10.85 -0.80
CA LYS A 61 -10.13 10.69 -0.58
C LYS A 61 -10.48 9.22 -0.50
N ILE A 62 -11.14 8.80 0.58
CA ILE A 62 -11.76 7.48 0.68
C ILE A 62 -13.07 7.55 -0.11
N ILE A 63 -13.17 6.76 -1.17
CA ILE A 63 -14.32 6.76 -2.09
C ILE A 63 -15.21 5.52 -1.95
N GLY A 64 -14.76 4.53 -1.16
CA GLY A 64 -15.51 3.31 -0.93
C GLY A 64 -14.87 2.41 0.11
N THR A 65 -15.58 1.34 0.44
CA THR A 65 -15.11 0.31 1.38
C THR A 65 -15.23 -1.08 0.78
N LEU A 66 -14.27 -1.95 1.12
CA LEU A 66 -14.25 -3.38 0.81
C LEU A 66 -14.72 -4.23 2.01
N GLY A 67 -15.11 -3.57 3.10
CA GLY A 67 -15.44 -4.16 4.38
C GLY A 67 -14.55 -3.64 5.50
N SER A 68 -14.85 -4.05 6.73
CA SER A 68 -14.05 -3.63 7.88
C SER A 68 -12.65 -4.26 7.83
N SER A 69 -11.65 -3.51 8.29
CA SER A 69 -10.27 -3.99 8.37
C SER A 69 -10.15 -5.29 9.18
N ASP A 70 -10.92 -5.40 10.27
CA ASP A 70 -10.90 -6.59 11.13
C ASP A 70 -11.51 -7.80 10.44
N SER A 71 -12.63 -7.63 9.74
CA SER A 71 -13.24 -8.71 8.95
C SER A 71 -12.28 -9.21 7.85
N LEU A 72 -11.61 -8.30 7.14
CA LEU A 72 -10.64 -8.67 6.12
C LEU A 72 -9.39 -9.31 6.73
N LYS A 73 -8.97 -8.89 7.93
CA LYS A 73 -7.85 -9.50 8.66
C LYS A 73 -8.08 -10.99 8.92
N THR A 74 -9.31 -11.42 9.20
CA THR A 74 -9.62 -12.85 9.44
C THR A 74 -9.39 -13.73 8.21
N LYS A 75 -9.27 -13.15 7.02
CA LYS A 75 -9.01 -13.87 5.77
C LYS A 75 -7.53 -14.13 5.52
N ILE A 76 -6.66 -13.53 6.32
CA ILE A 76 -5.22 -13.71 6.28
C ILE A 76 -4.87 -14.87 7.20
N LYS A 77 -4.26 -15.91 6.67
CA LYS A 77 -3.81 -17.07 7.43
C LYS A 77 -2.61 -16.68 8.28
N ASN A 78 -2.73 -16.80 9.59
CA ASN A 78 -1.64 -16.48 10.50
C ASN A 78 -0.59 -17.58 10.49
N GLN A 79 0.69 -17.22 10.40
CA GLN A 79 1.85 -18.15 10.40
C GLN A 79 1.76 -19.24 9.31
N ASP A 80 1.06 -18.99 8.22
CA ASP A 80 0.89 -19.92 7.11
C ASP A 80 1.06 -19.20 5.77
N TRP A 81 1.09 -19.97 4.70
CA TRP A 81 1.20 -19.45 3.34
C TRP A 81 -0.07 -18.72 2.91
N ASN A 82 0.12 -17.50 2.45
CA ASN A 82 -0.92 -16.68 1.83
C ASN A 82 -0.52 -16.37 0.39
N SER A 83 -1.49 -16.37 -0.52
CA SER A 83 -1.24 -15.87 -1.86
C SER A 83 -1.35 -14.34 -1.87
N PHE A 84 -0.37 -13.67 -2.45
CA PHE A 84 -0.40 -12.24 -2.72
C PHE A 84 -0.51 -12.01 -4.22
N HIS A 85 -1.52 -11.28 -4.64
CA HIS A 85 -1.70 -10.90 -6.03
C HIS A 85 -1.82 -9.37 -6.11
N LEU A 86 -0.85 -8.75 -6.75
CA LEU A 86 -0.78 -7.31 -6.94
C LEU A 86 -1.09 -6.99 -8.39
N ILE A 87 -2.11 -6.18 -8.63
CA ILE A 87 -2.45 -5.70 -9.97
C ILE A 87 -2.13 -4.22 -10.02
N VAL A 88 -1.21 -3.85 -10.90
CA VAL A 88 -0.87 -2.46 -11.19
C VAL A 88 -1.13 -2.19 -12.66
N LYS A 89 -2.17 -1.42 -12.95
CA LYS A 89 -2.56 -1.05 -14.31
C LYS A 89 -2.68 0.47 -14.43
N GLY A 90 -1.77 1.08 -15.17
CA GLY A 90 -1.65 2.54 -15.20
C GLY A 90 -1.41 3.07 -13.78
N ASN A 91 -2.30 3.93 -13.32
CA ASN A 91 -2.24 4.56 -12.00
C ASN A 91 -3.10 3.86 -10.92
N ARG A 92 -3.65 2.67 -11.20
CA ARG A 92 -4.44 1.90 -10.25
C ARG A 92 -3.64 0.75 -9.66
N LEU A 93 -3.67 0.63 -8.34
CA LEU A 93 -2.95 -0.38 -7.57
C LEU A 93 -3.97 -1.15 -6.72
N GLN A 94 -4.03 -2.47 -6.92
CA GLN A 94 -4.95 -3.35 -6.20
C GLN A 94 -4.15 -4.45 -5.50
N HIS A 95 -4.39 -4.63 -4.21
CA HIS A 95 -3.75 -5.67 -3.41
C HIS A 95 -4.75 -6.74 -3.01
N PHE A 96 -4.51 -7.96 -3.43
CA PHE A 96 -5.30 -9.13 -3.07
C PHE A 96 -4.50 -10.05 -2.17
N ILE A 97 -5.15 -10.61 -1.17
CA ILE A 97 -4.60 -11.70 -0.34
C ILE A 97 -5.63 -12.83 -0.34
N ASN A 98 -5.20 -14.04 -0.70
CA ASN A 98 -6.07 -15.22 -0.83
C ASN A 98 -7.31 -14.92 -1.71
N ASP A 99 -7.06 -14.26 -2.85
CA ASP A 99 -8.06 -13.83 -3.84
C ASP A 99 -9.09 -12.80 -3.35
N ILE A 100 -8.87 -12.24 -2.15
CA ILE A 100 -9.74 -11.21 -1.57
C ILE A 100 -9.03 -9.85 -1.72
N LEU A 101 -9.74 -8.88 -2.32
CA LEU A 101 -9.24 -7.52 -2.47
C LEU A 101 -9.15 -6.85 -1.09
N MET A 102 -7.96 -6.41 -0.73
CA MET A 102 -7.66 -5.81 0.58
C MET A 102 -7.57 -4.30 0.54
N SER A 103 -7.06 -3.73 -0.55
CA SER A 103 -6.99 -2.29 -0.78
C SER A 103 -6.99 -1.98 -2.27
N ASP A 104 -7.54 -0.82 -2.64
CA ASP A 104 -7.62 -0.35 -4.02
C ASP A 104 -7.32 1.15 -4.06
N VAL A 105 -6.29 1.52 -4.80
CA VAL A 105 -5.82 2.90 -4.90
C VAL A 105 -5.84 3.33 -6.35
N THR A 106 -6.43 4.48 -6.64
CA THR A 106 -6.24 5.20 -7.91
C THR A 106 -5.40 6.44 -7.62
N ASP A 107 -4.17 6.45 -8.10
CA ASP A 107 -3.21 7.52 -7.87
C ASP A 107 -3.18 8.49 -9.05
N ASN A 108 -3.90 9.60 -8.92
CA ASN A 108 -3.95 10.67 -9.92
C ASN A 108 -2.86 11.73 -9.71
N ASP A 109 -2.01 11.58 -8.69
CA ASP A 109 -0.93 12.51 -8.41
C ASP A 109 0.28 12.24 -9.33
N ALA A 110 0.27 12.83 -10.51
CA ALA A 110 1.33 12.68 -11.49
C ALA A 110 2.70 13.24 -11.03
N VAL A 111 2.73 14.04 -9.97
CA VAL A 111 3.97 14.61 -9.43
C VAL A 111 4.70 13.59 -8.57
N ASN A 112 3.98 12.93 -7.67
CA ASN A 112 4.56 11.97 -6.71
C ASN A 112 4.37 10.52 -7.16
N GLY A 113 3.32 10.21 -7.90
CA GLY A 113 3.06 8.88 -8.46
C GLY A 113 4.21 8.37 -9.35
N LYS A 114 4.46 7.07 -9.32
CA LYS A 114 5.55 6.44 -10.07
C LYS A 114 4.98 5.35 -10.97
N LEU A 115 5.22 5.49 -12.28
CA LEU A 115 4.78 4.52 -13.30
C LEU A 115 5.90 3.57 -13.73
N LYS A 116 7.11 3.76 -13.21
CA LYS A 116 8.29 2.93 -13.52
C LYS A 116 9.12 2.73 -12.27
N GLY A 117 9.77 1.60 -12.16
CA GLY A 117 10.62 1.28 -11.02
C GLY A 117 11.14 -0.14 -11.05
N ILE A 118 11.63 -0.59 -9.93
CA ILE A 118 12.07 -1.96 -9.68
C ILE A 118 11.07 -2.65 -8.75
N LEU A 119 10.92 -3.95 -8.92
CA LEU A 119 10.22 -4.81 -7.97
C LEU A 119 11.23 -5.40 -6.98
N GLY A 120 10.92 -5.38 -5.70
CA GLY A 120 11.78 -5.93 -4.67
C GLY A 120 11.04 -6.22 -3.39
N VAL A 121 11.72 -6.87 -2.47
CA VAL A 121 11.25 -7.15 -1.11
C VAL A 121 12.05 -6.30 -0.12
N GLN A 122 11.38 -5.78 0.90
CA GLN A 122 12.00 -4.95 1.93
C GLN A 122 12.41 -5.81 3.13
N VAL A 123 13.60 -5.54 3.65
CA VAL A 123 14.01 -5.96 4.98
C VAL A 123 13.87 -4.75 5.91
N HIS A 124 12.96 -4.85 6.88
CA HIS A 124 12.67 -3.77 7.82
C HIS A 124 13.50 -3.92 9.10
N VAL A 125 13.97 -2.80 9.63
CA VAL A 125 14.61 -2.76 10.95
C VAL A 125 13.54 -2.95 12.04
N GLY A 126 13.74 -3.93 12.93
CA GLY A 126 12.77 -4.22 13.98
C GLY A 126 13.15 -5.50 14.73
N PRO A 127 12.26 -6.01 15.57
CA PRO A 127 12.45 -7.31 16.22
C PRO A 127 12.69 -8.40 15.17
N PRO A 128 13.44 -9.46 15.51
CA PRO A 128 13.70 -10.56 14.59
C PRO A 128 12.39 -11.11 13.99
N MET A 129 12.33 -11.14 12.67
CA MET A 129 11.20 -11.69 11.92
C MET A 129 11.71 -12.56 10.78
N LYS A 130 10.88 -13.50 10.35
CA LYS A 130 11.15 -14.34 9.19
C LYS A 130 9.98 -14.21 8.21
N VAL A 131 10.27 -13.75 7.01
CA VAL A 131 9.31 -13.74 5.89
C VAL A 131 9.86 -14.63 4.79
N GLN A 132 9.03 -15.49 4.24
CA GLN A 132 9.41 -16.42 3.18
C GLN A 132 8.55 -16.16 1.95
N TYR A 133 9.17 -16.17 0.78
CA TYR A 133 8.51 -16.01 -0.50
C TYR A 133 8.74 -17.24 -1.36
N ARG A 134 7.73 -17.66 -2.12
CA ARG A 134 7.84 -18.72 -3.10
C ARG A 134 6.96 -18.43 -4.32
N ASN A 135 7.26 -19.07 -5.44
CA ASN A 135 6.46 -19.01 -6.67
C ASN A 135 6.25 -17.56 -7.17
N LEU A 136 7.28 -16.71 -7.09
CA LEU A 136 7.23 -15.35 -7.62
C LEU A 136 6.95 -15.39 -9.12
N ARG A 137 5.92 -14.67 -9.56
CA ARG A 137 5.54 -14.57 -10.97
C ARG A 137 5.29 -13.10 -11.30
N LEU A 138 5.75 -12.67 -12.45
CA LEU A 138 5.49 -11.34 -13.00
C LEU A 138 4.84 -11.52 -14.37
N LYS A 139 3.73 -10.81 -14.59
CA LYS A 139 3.08 -10.69 -15.90
C LYS A 139 3.00 -9.23 -16.26
N GLN A 140 3.52 -8.85 -17.41
CA GLN A 140 3.31 -7.53 -17.98
C GLN A 140 1.91 -7.49 -18.63
N LEU A 141 1.12 -6.44 -18.30
CA LEU A 141 -0.23 -6.21 -18.81
C LEU A 141 -0.21 -5.27 -20.02
#